data_3127c264be4e07e9678da2b523c0cccf
#
_entry.id   3127c264be4e07e9678da2b523c0cccf
#
_cell.length_a   1.000
_cell.length_b   1.000
_cell.length_c   1.000
_cell.angle_alpha   90.00
_cell.angle_beta   90.00
_cell.angle_gamma   90.00
#
_symmetry.space_group_name_H-M   'P 1'
#
loop_
_entity.id
_entity.type
_entity.pdbx_description
1 polymer ?
#
loop_
_entity_poly.entity_id
_entity_poly.type
_entity_poly.pdbx_seq_one_letter_code
_entity_poly.pdbx_strand_id
1 'polypeptide(L)'
;MKCSQFKSLFDADLYRWQHEMNLATSGYYAQFVFLLTKRKDFRNIYYLRCPNFPKSLKFLCRENVQLELASHNEDNYIEGGALYFEHSFSTIIRAKYVGKGCIFRQNSTIGTKATDKPLDAPVIKEYVDFGANVVCIGSITIGANAVIGAGSVVVKNVPDNAIVVGNPARIIGYNDKNNTALN
;
A
#
# COMPACT_ATOMS: atom_id res chain seq x y z
N MET A 1 1.00 8.76 -17.75
CA MET A 1 1.86 9.36 -16.70
C MET A 1 3.11 9.93 -17.36
N LYS A 2 3.51 11.19 -17.03
CA LYS A 2 4.71 11.79 -17.60
C LYS A 2 5.96 11.09 -17.03
N CYS A 3 7.03 10.93 -17.81
CA CYS A 3 8.25 10.21 -17.43
C CYS A 3 8.88 10.74 -16.12
N SER A 4 8.80 12.04 -15.87
CA SER A 4 9.30 12.67 -14.64
C SER A 4 8.51 12.25 -13.39
N GLN A 5 7.20 12.13 -13.50
CA GLN A 5 6.32 11.70 -12.40
C GLN A 5 6.55 10.22 -12.06
N PHE A 6 6.72 9.36 -13.09
CA PHE A 6 7.09 7.96 -12.89
C PHE A 6 8.38 7.83 -12.09
N LYS A 7 9.45 8.55 -12.48
CA LYS A 7 10.74 8.50 -11.80
C LYS A 7 10.62 8.90 -10.33
N SER A 8 9.92 9.98 -10.02
CA SER A 8 9.72 10.46 -8.65
C SER A 8 9.00 9.43 -7.77
N LEU A 9 7.93 8.82 -8.27
CA LEU A 9 7.19 7.79 -7.53
C LEU A 9 8.02 6.52 -7.34
N PHE A 10 8.72 6.10 -8.37
CA PHE A 10 9.60 4.94 -8.33
C PHE A 10 10.75 5.12 -7.35
N ASP A 11 11.41 6.28 -7.37
CA ASP A 11 12.50 6.59 -6.44
C ASP A 11 12.00 6.60 -4.98
N ALA A 12 10.79 7.08 -4.73
CA ALA A 12 10.17 7.06 -3.40
C ALA A 12 9.84 5.63 -2.93
N ASP A 13 9.30 4.78 -3.82
CA ASP A 13 9.06 3.37 -3.52
C ASP A 13 10.39 2.65 -3.25
N LEU A 14 11.39 2.85 -4.09
CA LEU A 14 12.72 2.24 -3.95
C LEU A 14 13.39 2.64 -2.63
N TYR A 15 13.39 3.94 -2.31
CA TYR A 15 13.96 4.46 -1.05
C TYR A 15 13.29 3.84 0.17
N ARG A 16 11.94 3.75 0.16
CA ARG A 16 11.18 3.13 1.26
C ARG A 16 11.60 1.68 1.47
N TRP A 17 11.65 0.88 0.41
CA TRP A 17 12.04 -0.52 0.49
C TRP A 17 13.50 -0.73 0.91
N GLN A 18 14.39 0.16 0.49
CA GLN A 18 15.79 0.16 0.93
C GLN A 18 15.89 0.39 2.43
N HIS A 19 15.14 1.36 2.95
CA HIS A 19 15.11 1.71 4.37
C HIS A 19 14.55 0.56 5.21
N GLU A 20 13.36 0.05 4.87
CA GLU A 20 12.71 -1.02 5.63
C GLU A 20 13.51 -2.33 5.64
N MET A 21 14.28 -2.58 4.59
CA MET A 21 15.09 -3.79 4.47
C MET A 21 16.57 -3.60 4.87
N ASN A 22 16.93 -2.41 5.33
CA ASN A 22 18.31 -2.07 5.72
C ASN A 22 19.35 -2.39 4.64
N LEU A 23 19.08 -2.02 3.37
CA LEU A 23 19.93 -2.32 2.22
C LEU A 23 21.05 -1.29 2.02
N ALA A 24 21.57 -0.67 3.06
CA ALA A 24 22.43 0.50 3.00
C ALA A 24 23.82 0.29 2.34
N THR A 25 24.24 -0.95 2.07
CA THR A 25 25.63 -1.28 1.69
C THR A 25 25.88 -1.44 0.19
N SER A 26 24.85 -1.43 -0.66
CA SER A 26 24.98 -1.62 -2.10
C SER A 26 24.49 -0.41 -2.89
N GLY A 27 25.09 -0.14 -4.06
CA GLY A 27 24.68 1.00 -4.91
C GLY A 27 23.25 0.87 -5.43
N TYR A 28 22.64 1.99 -5.81
CA TYR A 28 21.25 2.14 -6.27
C TYR A 28 20.78 1.02 -7.23
N TYR A 29 21.57 0.73 -8.28
CA TYR A 29 21.19 -0.29 -9.27
C TYR A 29 21.24 -1.70 -8.68
N ALA A 30 22.20 -2.00 -7.83
CA ALA A 30 22.29 -3.33 -7.20
C ALA A 30 21.11 -3.57 -6.26
N GLN A 31 20.70 -2.57 -5.50
CA GLN A 31 19.52 -2.62 -4.63
C GLN A 31 18.22 -2.78 -5.45
N PHE A 32 18.09 -2.05 -6.54
CA PHE A 32 16.94 -2.20 -7.44
C PHE A 32 16.84 -3.61 -8.01
N VAL A 33 17.94 -4.15 -8.56
CA VAL A 33 17.99 -5.53 -9.09
C VAL A 33 17.69 -6.55 -8.01
N PHE A 34 18.23 -6.38 -6.80
CA PHE A 34 17.93 -7.23 -5.67
C PHE A 34 16.43 -7.23 -5.34
N LEU A 35 15.81 -6.05 -5.18
CA LEU A 35 14.38 -5.93 -4.88
C LEU A 35 13.53 -6.53 -6.01
N LEU A 36 13.85 -6.24 -7.25
CA LEU A 36 13.12 -6.75 -8.40
C LEU A 36 13.21 -8.30 -8.50
N THR A 37 14.34 -8.90 -8.14
CA THR A 37 14.55 -10.34 -8.25
C THR A 37 14.09 -11.11 -7.01
N LYS A 38 14.27 -10.55 -5.82
CA LYS A 38 14.04 -11.25 -4.55
C LYS A 38 12.72 -10.90 -3.86
N ARG A 39 12.12 -9.73 -4.16
CA ARG A 39 10.91 -9.25 -3.48
C ARG A 39 9.72 -9.17 -4.44
N LYS A 40 8.86 -10.20 -4.38
CA LYS A 40 7.68 -10.31 -5.25
C LYS A 40 6.72 -9.12 -5.06
N ASP A 41 6.60 -8.62 -3.84
CA ASP A 41 5.72 -7.51 -3.48
C ASP A 41 6.22 -6.20 -4.09
N PHE A 42 7.52 -5.95 -4.06
CA PHE A 42 8.14 -4.82 -4.75
C PHE A 42 7.90 -4.89 -6.27
N ARG A 43 7.96 -6.08 -6.87
CA ARG A 43 7.65 -6.27 -8.30
C ARG A 43 6.23 -5.83 -8.66
N ASN A 44 5.24 -6.15 -7.81
CA ASN A 44 3.86 -5.73 -8.05
C ASN A 44 3.75 -4.20 -8.09
N ILE A 45 4.42 -3.51 -7.16
CA ILE A 45 4.49 -2.04 -7.18
C ILE A 45 5.18 -1.55 -8.45
N TYR A 46 6.33 -2.15 -8.79
CA TYR A 46 7.07 -1.77 -9.99
C TYR A 46 6.23 -1.94 -11.26
N TYR A 47 5.52 -3.07 -11.41
CA TYR A 47 4.66 -3.32 -12.58
C TYR A 47 3.41 -2.44 -12.59
N LEU A 48 2.88 -2.09 -11.42
CA LEU A 48 1.82 -1.09 -11.31
C LEU A 48 2.28 0.27 -11.84
N ARG A 49 3.52 0.68 -11.54
CA ARG A 49 4.10 1.94 -12.03
C ARG A 49 4.50 1.88 -13.52
N CYS A 50 4.83 0.68 -14.03
CA CYS A 50 5.27 0.43 -15.40
C CYS A 50 4.27 -0.47 -16.16
N PRO A 51 3.09 0.01 -16.56
CA PRO A 51 2.07 -0.81 -17.22
C PRO A 51 2.55 -1.36 -18.58
N ASN A 52 3.44 -0.65 -19.25
CA ASN A 52 4.02 -1.05 -20.55
C ASN A 52 5.28 -1.93 -20.42
N PHE A 53 5.58 -2.47 -19.25
CA PHE A 53 6.71 -3.37 -19.09
C PHE A 53 6.53 -4.63 -19.96
N PRO A 54 7.55 -5.03 -20.75
CA PRO A 54 7.43 -6.14 -21.69
C PRO A 54 6.98 -7.45 -21.01
N LYS A 55 5.90 -8.05 -21.52
CA LYS A 55 5.35 -9.30 -20.97
C LYS A 55 6.37 -10.45 -20.98
N SER A 56 7.26 -10.49 -21.98
CA SER A 56 8.33 -11.47 -22.08
C SER A 56 9.33 -11.39 -20.91
N LEU A 57 9.60 -10.17 -20.41
CA LEU A 57 10.48 -9.97 -19.26
C LEU A 57 9.77 -10.24 -17.92
N LYS A 58 8.44 -10.07 -17.86
CA LYS A 58 7.63 -10.47 -16.68
C LYS A 58 7.73 -11.98 -16.41
N PHE A 59 8.01 -12.80 -17.43
CA PHE A 59 8.22 -14.23 -17.23
C PHE A 59 9.44 -14.54 -16.34
N LEU A 60 10.51 -13.75 -16.45
CA LEU A 60 11.73 -13.91 -15.63
C LEU A 60 11.52 -13.51 -14.17
N CYS A 61 10.68 -12.52 -13.96
CA CYS A 61 10.38 -11.99 -12.63
C CYS A 61 8.86 -11.92 -12.44
N ARG A 62 8.23 -13.06 -12.09
CA ARG A 62 6.77 -13.16 -11.95
C ARG A 62 6.24 -12.32 -10.80
N GLU A 63 5.06 -11.74 -11.00
CA GLU A 63 4.29 -11.04 -9.97
C GLU A 63 3.95 -11.94 -8.78
N ASN A 64 3.68 -11.33 -7.64
CA ASN A 64 3.04 -12.03 -6.53
C ASN A 64 1.54 -12.13 -6.82
N VAL A 65 1.07 -13.30 -7.22
CA VAL A 65 -0.34 -13.54 -7.54
C VAL A 65 -1.26 -13.48 -6.31
N GLN A 66 -0.70 -13.47 -5.12
CA GLN A 66 -1.43 -13.37 -3.86
C GLN A 66 -1.60 -11.91 -3.38
N LEU A 67 -1.02 -10.95 -4.09
CA LEU A 67 -1.21 -9.52 -3.87
C LEU A 67 -1.94 -8.95 -5.08
N GLU A 68 -3.20 -8.59 -4.92
CA GLU A 68 -3.99 -7.90 -5.93
C GLU A 68 -4.00 -6.41 -5.64
N LEU A 69 -3.46 -5.63 -6.56
CA LEU A 69 -3.52 -4.17 -6.56
C LEU A 69 -4.50 -3.73 -7.64
N ALA A 70 -5.39 -2.80 -7.32
CA ALA A 70 -6.30 -2.23 -8.31
C ALA A 70 -5.50 -1.69 -9.50
N SER A 71 -5.86 -2.14 -10.69
CA SER A 71 -5.30 -1.61 -11.91
C SER A 71 -5.79 -0.18 -12.15
N HIS A 72 -4.99 0.61 -12.86
CA HIS A 72 -5.30 1.98 -13.29
C HIS A 72 -6.56 2.02 -14.17
N ASN A 73 -7.73 2.01 -13.55
CA ASN A 73 -8.92 2.59 -14.14
C ASN A 73 -8.99 4.03 -13.66
N GLU A 74 -9.56 4.93 -14.45
CA GLU A 74 -9.69 6.35 -14.12
C GLU A 74 -10.33 6.60 -12.73
N ASP A 75 -10.98 5.58 -12.17
CA ASP A 75 -11.73 5.61 -10.91
C ASP A 75 -10.98 5.05 -9.69
N ASN A 76 -9.85 4.34 -9.88
CA ASN A 76 -9.06 3.75 -8.79
C ASN A 76 -7.60 4.13 -8.93
N TYR A 77 -7.11 4.94 -7.99
CA TYR A 77 -5.81 5.57 -8.13
C TYR A 77 -4.89 5.31 -6.93
N ILE A 78 -3.82 4.56 -7.17
CA ILE A 78 -2.71 4.41 -6.21
C ILE A 78 -1.63 5.44 -6.58
N GLU A 79 -1.83 6.69 -6.17
CA GLU A 79 -0.94 7.81 -6.50
C GLU A 79 0.31 7.84 -5.63
N GLY A 80 0.21 7.36 -4.41
CA GLY A 80 1.27 7.51 -3.43
C GLY A 80 2.51 6.70 -3.77
N GLY A 81 3.68 7.35 -3.77
CA GLY A 81 4.97 6.68 -3.66
C GLY A 81 5.27 6.23 -2.23
N ALA A 82 6.38 5.54 -2.03
CA ALA A 82 6.83 5.03 -0.75
C ALA A 82 5.85 4.01 -0.11
N LEU A 83 5.16 3.22 -0.93
CA LEU A 83 4.32 2.14 -0.43
C LEU A 83 5.18 0.96 0.03
N TYR A 84 4.78 0.35 1.15
CA TYR A 84 5.45 -0.82 1.68
C TYR A 84 4.47 -1.95 1.96
N PHE A 85 4.81 -3.15 1.48
CA PHE A 85 4.04 -4.38 1.71
C PHE A 85 4.86 -5.35 2.54
N GLU A 86 4.40 -5.60 3.75
CA GLU A 86 5.02 -6.56 4.65
C GLU A 86 4.22 -7.87 4.61
N HIS A 87 4.87 -8.95 4.12
CA HIS A 87 4.25 -10.27 4.02
C HIS A 87 2.90 -10.29 3.28
N SER A 88 2.80 -9.68 2.12
CA SER A 88 1.54 -9.31 1.41
C SER A 88 0.73 -10.48 0.84
N PHE A 89 0.93 -11.72 1.27
CA PHE A 89 0.12 -12.84 0.77
C PHE A 89 -1.37 -12.67 1.13
N SER A 90 -2.26 -13.13 0.25
CA SER A 90 -3.72 -13.01 0.37
C SER A 90 -4.20 -11.57 0.64
N THR A 91 -3.54 -10.59 0.02
CA THR A 91 -3.86 -9.17 0.21
C THR A 91 -4.48 -8.59 -1.05
N ILE A 92 -5.65 -7.96 -0.90
CA ILE A 92 -6.41 -7.33 -1.97
C ILE A 92 -6.59 -5.85 -1.66
N ILE A 93 -6.11 -4.98 -2.54
CA ILE A 93 -6.26 -3.53 -2.39
C ILE A 93 -6.96 -2.95 -3.60
N ARG A 94 -8.24 -2.65 -3.42
CA ARG A 94 -9.12 -1.97 -4.38
C ARG A 94 -9.66 -0.71 -3.74
N ALA A 95 -8.81 0.29 -3.56
CA ALA A 95 -9.17 1.58 -3.01
C ALA A 95 -9.41 2.60 -4.12
N LYS A 96 -10.30 3.56 -3.90
CA LYS A 96 -10.49 4.70 -4.79
C LYS A 96 -9.24 5.58 -4.86
N TYR A 97 -8.55 5.73 -3.75
CA TYR A 97 -7.29 6.46 -3.65
C TYR A 97 -6.42 5.86 -2.55
N VAL A 98 -5.11 5.80 -2.79
CA VAL A 98 -4.10 5.45 -1.79
C VAL A 98 -3.01 6.52 -1.80
N GLY A 99 -2.84 7.19 -0.68
CA GLY A 99 -1.82 8.18 -0.45
C GLY A 99 -0.42 7.59 -0.29
N LYS A 100 0.59 8.46 -0.24
CA LYS A 100 1.99 8.07 -0.08
C LYS A 100 2.29 7.46 1.28
N GLY A 101 3.32 6.62 1.34
CA GLY A 101 3.89 6.11 2.58
C GLY A 101 3.03 5.12 3.35
N CYS A 102 1.95 4.60 2.75
CA CYS A 102 1.10 3.61 3.40
C CYS A 102 1.79 2.25 3.54
N ILE A 103 1.48 1.55 4.63
CA ILE A 103 1.97 0.20 4.94
C ILE A 103 0.78 -0.76 4.93
N PHE A 104 0.93 -1.89 4.25
CA PHE A 104 -0.07 -2.95 4.21
C PHE A 104 0.54 -4.29 4.61
N ARG A 105 -0.18 -5.05 5.42
CA ARG A 105 0.24 -6.39 5.85
C ARG A 105 -0.70 -7.46 5.32
N GLN A 106 -0.28 -8.71 5.49
CA GLN A 106 -0.92 -9.90 4.95
C GLN A 106 -2.40 -10.04 5.32
N ASN A 107 -3.13 -10.80 4.49
CA ASN A 107 -4.53 -11.17 4.65
C ASN A 107 -5.48 -9.97 4.76
N SER A 108 -5.09 -8.81 4.24
CA SER A 108 -5.92 -7.61 4.30
C SER A 108 -6.78 -7.47 3.06
N THR A 109 -8.02 -7.06 3.25
CA THR A 109 -8.96 -6.80 2.17
C THR A 109 -9.45 -5.36 2.25
N ILE A 110 -9.11 -4.58 1.25
CA ILE A 110 -9.56 -3.20 1.10
C ILE A 110 -10.37 -3.09 -0.18
N GLY A 111 -11.63 -2.67 -0.09
CA GLY A 111 -12.48 -2.65 -1.27
C GLY A 111 -13.91 -2.17 -1.05
N THR A 112 -14.77 -2.54 -1.98
CA THR A 112 -16.19 -2.19 -1.98
C THR A 112 -17.01 -3.12 -1.10
N LYS A 113 -18.19 -2.65 -0.66
CA LYS A 113 -19.17 -3.52 0.05
C LYS A 113 -19.93 -4.42 -0.92
N ALA A 114 -20.08 -4.01 -2.16
CA ALA A 114 -20.87 -4.71 -3.16
C ALA A 114 -20.18 -4.66 -4.53
N THR A 115 -20.28 -5.73 -5.29
CA THR A 115 -19.61 -5.86 -6.60
C THR A 115 -20.22 -4.97 -7.69
N ASP A 116 -21.49 -4.61 -7.54
CA ASP A 116 -22.23 -3.72 -8.45
C ASP A 116 -21.93 -2.23 -8.23
N LYS A 117 -21.16 -1.88 -7.18
CA LYS A 117 -20.79 -0.52 -6.83
C LYS A 117 -19.26 -0.36 -6.73
N PRO A 118 -18.54 -0.44 -7.84
CA PRO A 118 -17.07 -0.38 -7.83
C PRO A 118 -16.51 0.96 -7.33
N LEU A 119 -17.31 2.04 -7.37
CA LEU A 119 -16.92 3.37 -6.89
C LEU A 119 -17.07 3.54 -5.36
N ASP A 120 -17.75 2.61 -4.68
CA ASP A 120 -17.91 2.63 -3.22
C ASP A 120 -16.68 2.06 -2.50
N ALA A 121 -15.48 2.39 -3.01
CA ALA A 121 -14.21 1.96 -2.46
C ALA A 121 -13.61 3.00 -1.49
N PRO A 122 -12.78 2.58 -0.54
CA PRO A 122 -12.14 3.46 0.42
C PRO A 122 -11.21 4.50 -0.22
N VAL A 123 -11.14 5.68 0.39
CA VAL A 123 -10.10 6.68 0.20
C VAL A 123 -9.11 6.58 1.35
N ILE A 124 -7.86 6.27 1.08
CA ILE A 124 -6.79 6.12 2.07
C ILE A 124 -5.84 7.29 1.92
N LYS A 125 -5.73 8.13 2.96
CA LYS A 125 -4.79 9.24 2.97
C LYS A 125 -3.36 8.77 3.19
N GLU A 126 -2.44 9.72 3.39
CA GLU A 126 -1.00 9.43 3.50
C GLU A 126 -0.63 8.77 4.82
N TYR A 127 0.42 7.95 4.78
CA TYR A 127 1.08 7.34 5.95
C TYR A 127 0.16 6.50 6.85
N VAL A 128 -0.85 5.87 6.27
CA VAL A 128 -1.70 4.94 7.01
C VAL A 128 -1.00 3.61 7.19
N ASP A 129 -1.01 3.09 8.42
CA ASP A 129 -0.46 1.77 8.76
C ASP A 129 -1.59 0.76 8.98
N PHE A 130 -1.69 -0.22 8.08
CA PHE A 130 -2.65 -1.33 8.18
C PHE A 130 -1.96 -2.55 8.79
N GLY A 131 -2.46 -2.99 9.94
CA GLY A 131 -2.10 -4.29 10.54
C GLY A 131 -2.51 -5.47 9.67
N ALA A 132 -2.11 -6.67 10.08
CA ALA A 132 -2.49 -7.90 9.39
C ALA A 132 -3.98 -8.22 9.57
N ASN A 133 -4.56 -8.94 8.61
CA ASN A 133 -5.97 -9.41 8.65
C ASN A 133 -7.00 -8.26 8.77
N VAL A 134 -6.71 -7.10 8.19
CA VAL A 134 -7.66 -5.97 8.20
C VAL A 134 -8.66 -6.10 7.08
N VAL A 135 -9.94 -5.84 7.41
CA VAL A 135 -11.01 -5.65 6.42
C VAL A 135 -11.44 -4.18 6.45
N CYS A 136 -11.26 -3.47 5.33
CA CYS A 136 -11.62 -2.07 5.20
C CYS A 136 -12.50 -1.88 3.95
N ILE A 137 -13.80 -1.70 4.13
CA ILE A 137 -14.77 -1.77 3.03
C ILE A 137 -15.79 -0.63 3.02
N GLY A 138 -16.15 -0.21 1.80
CA GLY A 138 -17.16 0.79 1.53
C GLY A 138 -16.61 2.17 1.21
N SER A 139 -17.49 3.11 0.91
CA SER A 139 -17.17 4.50 0.60
C SER A 139 -16.81 5.27 1.88
N ILE A 140 -15.63 4.97 2.42
CA ILE A 140 -15.11 5.54 3.67
C ILE A 140 -13.76 6.20 3.45
N THR A 141 -13.42 7.14 4.32
CA THR A 141 -12.12 7.80 4.33
C THR A 141 -11.31 7.36 5.54
N ILE A 142 -10.09 6.90 5.27
CA ILE A 142 -9.08 6.62 6.31
C ILE A 142 -8.14 7.83 6.35
N GLY A 143 -8.11 8.48 7.49
CA GLY A 143 -7.35 9.71 7.72
C GLY A 143 -5.84 9.50 7.68
N ALA A 144 -5.10 10.59 7.45
CA ALA A 144 -3.65 10.56 7.39
C ALA A 144 -3.03 10.10 8.72
N ASN A 145 -1.95 9.33 8.66
CA ASN A 145 -1.24 8.74 9.81
C ASN A 145 -2.12 7.90 10.74
N ALA A 146 -3.28 7.43 10.28
CA ALA A 146 -4.09 6.52 11.05
C ALA A 146 -3.40 5.15 11.17
N VAL A 147 -3.62 4.48 12.30
CA VAL A 147 -3.16 3.12 12.55
C VAL A 147 -4.37 2.20 12.67
N ILE A 148 -4.44 1.22 11.80
CA ILE A 148 -5.49 0.22 11.80
C ILE A 148 -4.94 -1.06 12.40
N GLY A 149 -5.34 -1.38 13.63
CA GLY A 149 -4.84 -2.55 14.33
C GLY A 149 -5.20 -3.86 13.65
N ALA A 150 -4.37 -4.89 13.83
CA ALA A 150 -4.57 -6.20 13.22
C ALA A 150 -5.96 -6.79 13.54
N GLY A 151 -6.56 -7.49 12.58
CA GLY A 151 -7.88 -8.11 12.72
C GLY A 151 -9.06 -7.14 12.74
N SER A 152 -8.84 -5.87 12.46
CA SER A 152 -9.90 -4.85 12.51
C SER A 152 -10.81 -4.89 11.28
N VAL A 153 -12.11 -4.62 11.52
CA VAL A 153 -13.12 -4.46 10.46
C VAL A 153 -13.59 -3.01 10.43
N VAL A 154 -13.07 -2.25 9.46
CA VAL A 154 -13.32 -0.82 9.30
C VAL A 154 -14.44 -0.58 8.30
N VAL A 155 -15.55 -0.05 8.76
CA VAL A 155 -16.77 0.21 7.96
C VAL A 155 -17.28 1.65 8.11
N LYS A 156 -16.51 2.50 8.79
CA LYS A 156 -16.79 3.93 9.01
C LYS A 156 -15.53 4.74 8.80
N ASN A 157 -15.70 6.04 8.56
CA ASN A 157 -14.57 6.97 8.45
C ASN A 157 -13.67 6.92 9.71
N VAL A 158 -12.37 7.01 9.46
CA VAL A 158 -11.35 7.07 10.50
C VAL A 158 -10.69 8.45 10.44
N PRO A 159 -10.66 9.22 11.54
CA PRO A 159 -10.01 10.53 11.57
C PRO A 159 -8.50 10.45 11.34
N ASP A 160 -7.90 11.59 10.99
CA ASP A 160 -6.43 11.71 10.92
C ASP A 160 -5.81 11.38 12.29
N ASN A 161 -4.69 10.70 12.29
CA ASN A 161 -3.91 10.24 13.45
C ASN A 161 -4.65 9.26 14.38
N ALA A 162 -5.84 8.80 14.07
CA ALA A 162 -6.57 7.89 14.93
C ALA A 162 -5.96 6.48 14.93
N ILE A 163 -5.97 5.84 16.10
CA ILE A 163 -5.66 4.42 16.30
C ILE A 163 -6.98 3.69 16.47
N VAL A 164 -7.28 2.73 15.56
CA VAL A 164 -8.54 1.99 15.60
C VAL A 164 -8.29 0.49 15.63
N VAL A 165 -9.10 -0.23 16.42
CA VAL A 165 -9.04 -1.69 16.56
C VAL A 165 -10.44 -2.29 16.69
N GLY A 166 -10.54 -3.58 16.37
CA GLY A 166 -11.71 -4.41 16.66
C GLY A 166 -12.66 -4.64 15.49
N ASN A 167 -13.71 -5.41 15.76
CA ASN A 167 -14.79 -5.76 14.81
C ASN A 167 -16.16 -5.49 15.42
N PRO A 168 -16.88 -4.46 15.02
CA PRO A 168 -16.45 -3.36 14.15
C PRO A 168 -15.40 -2.46 14.84
N ALA A 169 -14.52 -1.86 14.04
CA ALA A 169 -13.42 -1.05 14.56
C ALA A 169 -13.90 0.19 15.35
N ARG A 170 -13.16 0.51 16.43
CA ARG A 170 -13.40 1.66 17.29
C ARG A 170 -12.09 2.41 17.53
N ILE A 171 -12.18 3.71 17.68
CA ILE A 171 -11.04 4.55 18.07
C ILE A 171 -10.67 4.22 19.52
N ILE A 172 -9.39 3.86 19.75
CA ILE A 172 -8.83 3.60 21.07
C ILE A 172 -7.82 4.66 21.50
N GLY A 173 -7.43 5.53 20.59
CA GLY A 173 -6.47 6.61 20.84
C GLY A 173 -6.11 7.35 19.58
N TYR A 174 -5.12 8.23 19.71
CA TYR A 174 -4.56 9.00 18.60
C TYR A 174 -3.04 8.90 18.64
N ASN A 175 -2.44 8.86 17.46
CA ASN A 175 -1.00 8.82 17.26
C ASN A 175 -0.45 10.25 17.41
N ASP A 176 0.17 10.56 18.56
CA ASP A 176 0.82 11.85 18.78
C ASP A 176 2.12 11.91 17.99
N LYS A 177 2.13 12.67 16.90
CA LYS A 177 3.31 12.84 16.04
C LYS A 177 4.56 13.37 16.75
N ASN A 178 4.43 13.89 17.97
CA ASN A 178 5.54 14.39 18.75
C ASN A 178 6.40 13.28 19.42
N ASN A 179 5.99 12.00 19.32
CA ASN A 179 6.69 10.88 19.97
C ASN A 179 7.25 9.85 19.00
N THR A 180 7.17 10.07 17.69
CA THR A 180 7.81 9.20 16.71
C THR A 180 9.16 9.79 16.23
N ALA A 181 10.03 10.12 17.17
CA ALA A 181 11.45 9.96 16.92
C ALA A 181 11.68 8.44 16.94
N LEU A 182 11.95 7.92 15.76
CA LEU A 182 12.26 6.52 15.48
C LEU A 182 13.23 5.97 16.55
N ASN A 183 12.76 5.03 17.36
CA ASN A 183 13.65 4.08 18.02
C ASN A 183 14.01 2.98 17.02
#